data_d3bb59965325c63d57a45e12b8362383
#
_entry.id   d3bb59965325c63d57a45e12b8362383
#
_cell.length_a   1.000
_cell.length_b   1.000
_cell.length_c   1.000
_cell.angle_alpha   90.00
_cell.angle_beta   90.00
_cell.angle_gamma   90.00
#
_symmetry.space_group_name_H-M   'P 1'
#
loop_
_entity.id
_entity.type
_entity.pdbx_description
1 polymer ?
#
loop_
_entity_poly.entity_id
_entity_poly.type
_entity_poly.pdbx_seq_one_letter_code
_entity_poly.pdbx_strand_id
1 'polypeptide(L)'
;MYPQLEFAPAHGAEKGLSEAGQTIVLPLLVAREFHAFTFVFNGELEKPLHDPSRELASGFGFAFGRSFTRKVATMIELRTESSIDFQRDRLVLVNAGIIDGVCNVVVYANIGHSVFSDDGGHFYAGGGFKVVIGR
;
A
#
# COMPACT_ATOMS: atom_id res chain seq x y z
N MET A 1 12.59 5.42 -8.55
CA MET A 1 12.95 4.80 -7.25
C MET A 1 13.47 5.90 -6.35
N TYR A 2 12.92 6.07 -5.17
CA TYR A 2 13.40 7.04 -4.18
C TYR A 2 13.37 6.36 -2.80
N PRO A 3 14.53 6.21 -2.17
CA PRO A 3 14.59 5.62 -0.83
C PRO A 3 13.86 6.52 0.17
N GLN A 4 13.18 5.89 1.12
CA GLN A 4 12.48 6.57 2.20
C GLN A 4 13.10 6.14 3.53
N LEU A 5 13.19 7.10 4.45
CA LEU A 5 13.56 6.84 5.82
C LEU A 5 12.36 7.18 6.70
N GLU A 6 11.82 6.17 7.35
CA GLU A 6 10.67 6.30 8.23
C GLU A 6 11.11 6.40 9.68
N PHE A 7 10.47 7.27 10.43
CA PHE A 7 10.73 7.47 11.85
C PHE A 7 9.43 7.27 12.63
N ALA A 8 9.51 6.53 13.72
CA ALA A 8 8.43 6.49 14.67
C ALA A 8 8.21 7.88 15.30
N PRO A 9 7.01 8.41 15.32
CA PRO A 9 6.72 9.63 16.05
C PRO A 9 6.94 9.40 17.55
N ALA A 10 7.32 10.48 18.28
CA ALA A 10 7.51 10.42 19.73
C ALA A 10 6.27 9.80 20.40
N HIS A 11 6.48 8.74 21.19
CA HIS A 11 5.44 7.95 21.83
C HIS A 11 4.44 7.24 20.87
N GLY A 12 4.75 7.18 19.57
CA GLY A 12 3.87 6.53 18.59
C GLY A 12 3.73 5.04 18.83
N ALA A 13 4.84 4.36 19.14
CA ALA A 13 4.85 2.94 19.42
C ALA A 13 4.08 2.57 20.70
N GLU A 14 4.20 3.37 21.75
CA GLU A 14 3.47 3.19 23.01
C GLU A 14 1.96 3.32 22.83
N LYS A 15 1.53 4.10 21.84
CA LYS A 15 0.12 4.32 21.50
C LYS A 15 -0.40 3.40 20.40
N GLY A 16 0.43 2.49 19.90
CA GLY A 16 0.07 1.61 18.79
C GLY A 16 -0.13 2.33 17.45
N LEU A 17 0.42 3.55 17.29
CA LEU A 17 0.28 4.36 16.07
C LEU A 17 1.40 4.12 15.05
N SER A 18 2.49 3.52 15.48
CA SER A 18 3.62 3.15 14.62
C SER A 18 4.43 2.04 15.28
N GLU A 19 5.24 1.36 14.49
CA GLU A 19 6.28 0.49 15.02
C GLU A 19 7.42 1.31 15.63
N ALA A 20 8.06 0.75 16.66
CA ALA A 20 9.19 1.43 17.29
C ALA A 20 10.42 1.37 16.37
N GLY A 21 11.13 2.50 16.26
CA GLY A 21 12.43 2.55 15.60
C GLY A 21 12.43 3.33 14.29
N GLN A 22 13.49 3.10 13.52
CA GLN A 22 13.73 3.68 12.20
C GLN A 22 13.76 2.56 11.18
N THR A 23 13.12 2.76 10.06
CA THR A 23 13.08 1.77 8.96
C THR A 23 13.52 2.43 7.66
N ILE A 24 14.42 1.77 6.94
CA ILE A 24 14.72 2.15 5.56
C ILE A 24 13.78 1.36 4.65
N VAL A 25 13.06 2.08 3.80
CA VAL A 25 12.19 1.52 2.77
C VAL A 25 12.75 1.85 1.40
N LEU A 26 12.89 0.83 0.56
CA LEU A 26 13.31 0.96 -0.84
C LEU A 26 12.12 0.60 -1.75
N PRO A 27 11.30 1.57 -2.13
CA PRO A 27 10.15 1.32 -2.99
C PRO A 27 10.55 1.28 -4.47
N LEU A 28 9.93 0.39 -5.22
CA LEU A 28 9.93 0.33 -6.66
C LEU A 28 8.50 0.41 -7.15
N LEU A 29 8.19 1.41 -7.98
CA LEU A 29 6.88 1.55 -8.61
C LEU A 29 7.05 1.55 -10.11
N VAL A 30 6.32 0.68 -10.79
CA VAL A 30 6.20 0.63 -12.23
C VAL A 30 4.73 0.69 -12.60
N ALA A 31 4.34 1.71 -13.36
CA ALA A 31 2.98 1.85 -13.84
C ALA A 31 2.96 1.94 -15.37
N ARG A 32 1.96 1.34 -15.98
CA ARG A 32 1.72 1.41 -17.42
C ARG A 32 0.25 1.54 -17.73
N GLU A 33 -0.08 2.51 -18.54
CA GLU A 33 -1.42 2.71 -19.07
C GLU A 33 -1.53 2.14 -20.49
N PHE A 34 -2.64 1.47 -20.74
CA PHE A 34 -2.96 0.93 -22.05
C PHE A 34 -4.46 1.13 -22.32
N HIS A 35 -4.81 2.07 -23.18
CA HIS A 35 -6.19 2.50 -23.42
C HIS A 35 -6.91 2.95 -22.13
N ALA A 36 -7.95 2.21 -21.75
CA ALA A 36 -8.72 2.46 -20.53
C ALA A 36 -8.22 1.68 -19.30
N PHE A 37 -7.13 0.94 -19.45
CA PHE A 37 -6.59 0.09 -18.40
C PHE A 37 -5.28 0.63 -17.85
N THR A 38 -5.06 0.44 -16.58
CA THR A 38 -3.81 0.77 -15.89
C THR A 38 -3.30 -0.46 -15.16
N PHE A 39 -2.04 -0.78 -15.36
CA PHE A 39 -1.31 -1.81 -14.62
C PHE A 39 -0.29 -1.12 -13.72
N VAL A 40 -0.25 -1.52 -12.47
CA VAL A 40 0.73 -1.03 -11.51
C VAL A 40 1.40 -2.22 -10.84
N PHE A 41 2.71 -2.16 -10.77
CA PHE A 41 3.53 -3.04 -9.96
C PHE A 41 4.22 -2.21 -8.89
N ASN A 42 4.09 -2.61 -7.64
CA ASN A 42 4.81 -2.08 -6.50
C ASN A 42 5.70 -3.17 -5.94
N GLY A 43 6.94 -2.83 -5.65
CA GLY A 43 7.84 -3.67 -4.89
C GLY A 43 8.47 -2.84 -3.79
N GLU A 44 8.68 -3.39 -2.62
CA GLU A 44 9.36 -2.70 -1.53
C GLU A 44 10.24 -3.66 -0.74
N LEU A 45 11.35 -3.13 -0.26
CA LEU A 45 12.23 -3.79 0.69
C LEU A 45 12.33 -2.89 1.92
N GLU A 46 12.10 -3.47 3.09
CA GLU A 46 12.12 -2.77 4.37
C GLU A 46 13.16 -3.34 5.30
N LYS A 47 14.00 -2.48 5.86
CA LYS A 47 15.02 -2.86 6.85
C LYS A 47 14.92 -1.99 8.08
N PRO A 48 14.50 -2.54 9.23
CA PRO A 48 14.63 -1.88 10.52
C PRO A 48 16.10 -1.66 10.89
N LEU A 49 16.46 -0.44 11.33
CA LEU A 49 17.86 -0.08 11.58
C LEU A 49 18.36 -0.39 12.98
N HIS A 50 17.46 -0.38 13.97
CA HIS A 50 17.83 -0.47 15.37
C HIS A 50 17.39 -1.78 16.04
N ASP A 51 16.84 -2.70 15.30
CA ASP A 51 16.42 -4.01 15.79
C ASP A 51 17.07 -5.12 14.96
N PRO A 52 18.22 -5.66 15.40
CA PRO A 52 18.89 -6.74 14.68
C PRO A 52 18.09 -8.06 14.66
N SER A 53 17.08 -8.19 15.53
CA SER A 53 16.21 -9.37 15.54
C SER A 53 15.13 -9.30 14.43
N ARG A 54 14.85 -8.11 13.89
CA ARG A 54 13.96 -7.94 12.76
C ARG A 54 14.69 -8.13 11.45
N GLU A 55 14.22 -9.09 10.70
CA GLU A 55 14.77 -9.44 9.40
C GLU A 55 14.34 -8.39 8.34
N LEU A 56 15.01 -8.46 7.21
CA LEU A 56 14.60 -7.72 6.01
C LEU A 56 13.23 -8.24 5.57
N ALA A 57 12.28 -7.33 5.39
CA ALA A 57 10.97 -7.64 4.85
C ALA A 57 10.86 -7.24 3.37
N SER A 58 9.99 -7.90 2.66
CA SER A 58 9.67 -7.60 1.26
C SER A 58 8.17 -7.55 1.05
N GLY A 59 7.73 -6.57 0.27
CA GLY A 59 6.36 -6.42 -0.17
C GLY A 59 6.26 -6.36 -1.68
N PHE A 60 5.22 -6.97 -2.25
CA PHE A 60 4.91 -6.88 -3.68
C PHE A 60 3.43 -6.61 -3.86
N GLY A 61 3.11 -5.68 -4.76
CA GLY A 61 1.75 -5.34 -5.12
C GLY A 61 1.55 -5.36 -6.63
N PHE A 62 0.44 -5.91 -7.07
CA PHE A 62 -0.02 -5.84 -8.46
C PHE A 62 -1.41 -5.24 -8.46
N ALA A 63 -1.57 -4.13 -9.17
CA ALA A 63 -2.88 -3.52 -9.32
C ALA A 63 -3.28 -3.46 -10.80
N PHE A 64 -4.56 -3.70 -11.01
CA PHE A 64 -5.21 -3.58 -12.30
C PHE A 64 -6.38 -2.63 -12.19
N GLY A 65 -6.30 -1.52 -12.91
CA GLY A 65 -7.30 -0.48 -12.95
C GLY A 65 -8.02 -0.38 -14.29
N ARG A 66 -9.26 0.11 -14.27
CA ARG A 66 -10.03 0.45 -15.46
C ARG A 66 -10.71 1.80 -15.28
N SER A 67 -10.49 2.70 -16.22
CA SER A 67 -11.21 3.96 -16.33
C SER A 67 -12.48 3.76 -17.17
N PHE A 68 -13.64 4.05 -16.58
CA PHE A 68 -14.92 4.00 -17.26
C PHE A 68 -15.29 5.34 -17.90
N THR A 69 -14.86 6.40 -17.25
CA THR A 69 -15.01 7.78 -17.74
C THR A 69 -13.73 8.55 -17.41
N ARG A 70 -13.69 9.84 -17.79
CA ARG A 70 -12.57 10.73 -17.37
C ARG A 70 -12.54 11.00 -15.86
N LYS A 71 -13.58 10.62 -15.15
CA LYS A 71 -13.73 10.91 -13.71
C LYS A 71 -13.80 9.65 -12.86
N VAL A 72 -14.32 8.57 -13.41
CA VAL A 72 -14.59 7.32 -12.66
C VAL A 72 -13.63 6.23 -13.11
N ALA A 73 -12.92 5.67 -12.17
CA ALA A 73 -12.08 4.50 -12.34
C ALA A 73 -12.26 3.52 -11.18
N THR A 74 -12.04 2.24 -11.46
CA THR A 74 -11.96 1.20 -10.44
C THR A 74 -10.60 0.53 -10.50
N MET A 75 -10.20 -0.09 -9.39
CA MET A 75 -8.94 -0.82 -9.28
C MET A 75 -9.13 -2.05 -8.41
N ILE A 76 -8.46 -3.12 -8.79
CA ILE A 76 -8.28 -4.32 -7.96
C ILE A 76 -6.78 -4.46 -7.72
N GLU A 77 -6.40 -4.76 -6.50
CA GLU A 77 -5.01 -4.94 -6.09
C GLU A 77 -4.84 -6.26 -5.34
N LEU A 78 -3.74 -6.92 -5.64
CA LEU A 78 -3.19 -8.02 -4.85
C LEU A 78 -1.89 -7.51 -4.23
N ARG A 79 -1.79 -7.54 -2.90
CA ARG A 79 -0.58 -7.17 -2.16
C ARG A 79 -0.11 -8.34 -1.32
N THR A 80 1.19 -8.55 -1.29
CA THR A 80 1.85 -9.55 -0.45
C THR A 80 2.92 -8.89 0.38
N GLU A 81 3.04 -9.29 1.62
CA GLU A 81 4.11 -8.90 2.53
C GLU A 81 4.66 -10.14 3.21
N SER A 82 5.95 -10.21 3.41
CA SER A 82 6.60 -11.29 4.16
C SER A 82 8.03 -10.94 4.53
N SER A 83 8.60 -11.67 5.49
CA SER A 83 10.06 -11.72 5.65
C SER A 83 10.71 -12.18 4.34
N ILE A 84 11.97 -11.80 4.10
CA ILE A 84 12.65 -12.10 2.83
C ILE A 84 12.82 -13.59 2.57
N ASP A 85 12.85 -14.40 3.62
CA ASP A 85 12.93 -15.86 3.55
C ASP A 85 11.56 -16.53 3.33
N PHE A 86 10.47 -15.73 3.28
CA PHE A 86 9.07 -16.18 3.15
C PHE A 86 8.59 -17.16 4.24
N GLN A 87 9.25 -17.14 5.41
CA GLN A 87 8.92 -18.04 6.51
C GLN A 87 8.02 -17.42 7.57
N ARG A 88 8.01 -16.08 7.67
CA ARG A 88 7.31 -15.34 8.72
C ARG A 88 6.57 -14.13 8.16
N ASP A 89 5.62 -13.64 8.96
CA ASP A 89 4.87 -12.39 8.69
C ASP A 89 4.24 -12.37 7.30
N ARG A 90 3.77 -13.52 6.84
CA ARG A 90 3.18 -13.65 5.53
C ARG A 90 1.77 -13.09 5.50
N LEU A 91 1.56 -12.14 4.61
CA LEU A 91 0.27 -11.50 4.40
C LEU A 91 -0.03 -11.46 2.90
N VAL A 92 -1.23 -11.85 2.52
CA VAL A 92 -1.77 -11.70 1.18
C VAL A 92 -3.10 -10.96 1.26
N LEU A 93 -3.15 -9.77 0.70
CA LEU A 93 -4.32 -8.89 0.68
C LEU A 93 -4.90 -8.81 -0.73
N VAL A 94 -6.21 -8.83 -0.81
CA VAL A 94 -6.95 -8.48 -2.03
C VAL A 94 -7.80 -7.25 -1.74
N ASN A 95 -7.59 -6.20 -2.55
CA ASN A 95 -8.27 -4.93 -2.44
C ASN A 95 -9.09 -4.64 -3.69
N ALA A 96 -10.22 -3.97 -3.51
CA ALA A 96 -10.96 -3.36 -4.60
C ALA A 96 -11.32 -1.91 -4.24
N GLY A 97 -11.16 -1.00 -5.19
CA GLY A 97 -11.39 0.42 -4.97
C GLY A 97 -12.07 1.11 -6.13
N ILE A 98 -12.69 2.23 -5.82
CA ILE A 98 -13.30 3.14 -6.79
C ILE A 98 -12.79 4.55 -6.53
N ILE A 99 -12.56 5.28 -7.60
CA ILE A 99 -12.17 6.69 -7.60
C ILE A 99 -13.15 7.46 -8.46
N ASP A 100 -13.64 8.57 -7.94
CA ASP A 100 -14.48 9.52 -8.70
C ASP A 100 -13.94 10.95 -8.57
N GLY A 101 -13.73 11.60 -9.70
CA GLY A 101 -13.28 12.99 -9.79
C GLY A 101 -14.45 13.95 -10.00
N VAL A 102 -14.76 14.76 -8.99
CA VAL A 102 -15.79 15.80 -9.06
C VAL A 102 -15.13 17.18 -8.96
N CYS A 103 -15.09 17.92 -10.06
CA CYS A 103 -14.41 19.22 -10.15
C CYS A 103 -12.92 19.10 -9.74
N ASN A 104 -12.52 19.77 -8.66
CA ASN A 104 -11.17 19.74 -8.11
C ASN A 104 -11.01 18.76 -6.94
N VAL A 105 -12.02 17.94 -6.68
CA VAL A 105 -12.01 16.96 -5.60
C VAL A 105 -12.00 15.56 -6.22
N VAL A 106 -11.11 14.73 -5.74
CA VAL A 106 -11.09 13.30 -6.04
C VAL A 106 -11.51 12.56 -4.78
N VAL A 107 -12.58 11.81 -4.86
CA VAL A 107 -13.07 10.95 -3.78
C VAL A 107 -12.69 9.51 -4.10
N TYR A 108 -12.28 8.77 -3.10
CA TYR A 108 -11.99 7.35 -3.27
C TYR A 108 -12.53 6.54 -2.09
N ALA A 109 -12.90 5.31 -2.39
CA ALA A 109 -13.28 4.31 -1.40
C ALA A 109 -12.67 2.96 -1.78
N ASN A 110 -12.32 2.17 -0.80
CA ASN A 110 -11.78 0.84 -0.99
C ASN A 110 -12.26 -0.11 0.10
N ILE A 111 -12.28 -1.38 -0.26
CA ILE A 111 -12.48 -2.51 0.64
C ILE A 111 -11.40 -3.54 0.36
N GLY A 112 -11.01 -4.29 1.38
CA GLY A 112 -10.03 -5.35 1.23
C GLY A 112 -10.18 -6.44 2.27
N HIS A 113 -9.60 -7.59 1.96
CA HIS A 113 -9.58 -8.75 2.81
C HIS A 113 -8.23 -9.44 2.72
N SER A 114 -7.70 -9.89 3.86
CA SER A 114 -6.56 -10.80 3.87
C SER A 114 -7.02 -12.20 3.50
N VAL A 115 -6.55 -12.67 2.36
CA VAL A 115 -6.80 -14.05 1.88
C VAL A 115 -5.94 -15.04 2.66
N PHE A 116 -4.75 -14.60 3.03
CA PHE A 116 -3.80 -15.34 3.85
C PHE A 116 -3.10 -14.37 4.81
N SER A 117 -3.01 -14.78 6.08
CA SER A 117 -2.27 -14.04 7.11
C SER A 117 -1.91 -15.00 8.22
N ASP A 118 -0.71 -14.91 8.75
CA ASP A 118 -0.26 -15.70 9.89
C ASP A 118 -1.03 -15.28 11.17
N ASP A 119 -1.56 -14.05 11.22
CA ASP A 119 -2.35 -13.50 12.35
C ASP A 119 -3.87 -13.70 12.20
N GLY A 120 -4.32 -14.38 11.14
CA GLY A 120 -5.74 -14.58 10.83
C GLY A 120 -6.29 -13.63 9.77
N GLY A 121 -7.53 -13.87 9.35
CA GLY A 121 -8.19 -13.09 8.30
C GLY A 121 -8.73 -11.75 8.81
N HIS A 122 -8.38 -10.66 8.14
CA HIS A 122 -8.86 -9.31 8.46
C HIS A 122 -9.62 -8.72 7.26
N PHE A 123 -10.73 -8.08 7.56
CA PHE A 123 -11.47 -7.26 6.60
C PHE A 123 -11.27 -5.79 6.95
N TYR A 124 -11.06 -4.95 5.96
CA TYR A 124 -10.98 -3.52 6.15
C TYR A 124 -11.72 -2.76 5.04
N ALA A 125 -12.12 -1.55 5.37
CA ALA A 125 -12.69 -0.60 4.43
C ALA A 125 -12.08 0.77 4.70
N GLY A 126 -11.85 1.52 3.65
CA GLY A 126 -11.26 2.85 3.75
C GLY A 126 -11.86 3.78 2.70
N GLY A 127 -11.64 5.05 2.91
CA GLY A 127 -12.02 6.07 1.95
C GLY A 127 -11.43 7.41 2.33
N GLY A 128 -11.42 8.32 1.36
CA GLY A 128 -10.91 9.65 1.57
C GLY A 128 -11.15 10.54 0.38
N PHE A 129 -10.61 11.74 0.46
CA PHE A 129 -10.67 12.69 -0.62
C PHE A 129 -9.35 13.44 -0.78
N LYS A 130 -9.08 13.87 -2.00
CA LYS A 130 -7.95 14.72 -2.35
C LYS A 130 -8.49 15.98 -3.03
N VAL A 131 -8.08 17.14 -2.55
CA VAL A 131 -8.37 18.42 -3.19
C VAL A 131 -7.16 18.84 -4.02
N VAL A 132 -7.36 19.11 -5.30
CA VAL A 132 -6.32 19.62 -6.19
C VAL A 132 -6.44 21.14 -6.23
N ILE A 133 -5.52 21.82 -5.58
CA ILE A 133 -5.46 23.29 -5.49
C ILE A 133 -4.40 23.79 -6.48
N GLY A 134 -4.83 24.62 -7.40
CA GLY A 134 -3.95 25.31 -8.33
C GLY A 134 -3.76 24.62 -9.67
N ARG A 135 -3.49 25.45 -10.62
CA ARG A 135 -2.84 25.16 -11.90
C ARG A 135 -1.37 25.44 -11.78
#